data_f1a0b2de8869226f14b204256898969e
#
_entry.id   f1a0b2de8869226f14b204256898969e
#
_cell.length_a   1.000
_cell.length_b   1.000
_cell.length_c   1.000
_cell.angle_alpha   90.00
_cell.angle_beta   90.00
_cell.angle_gamma   90.00
#
_symmetry.space_group_name_H-M   'P 1'
#
loop_
_entity.id
_entity.type
_entity.pdbx_description
1 polymer ?
#
loop_
_entity_poly.entity_id
_entity_poly.type
_entity_poly.pdbx_seq_one_letter_code
_entity_poly.pdbx_strand_id
1 'polypeptide(L)'
;MSFQNLSQLLMKVQQKPKLFNMDLHISVIADFKNLCPQFEVTDVCMSGHAWVFKKPTMAMEHINPSTWGHLDEAMIAAFQARYDDFLSTFDGFICGHPNGFIPVFEKYNKPIIMINSCRYDLPFCWSRNTRMLELYKACLGRLAARGLLIAVSNNKADQLYTKLGCGLSTTHIPSLCAYTGIQYKPRRPTFLCYHGNLPKHPLITMKSELGGQFEWSDLGTFKGIIHIPYEISTMSMFEHFSAGIPLFFPSKLYMLQHVAINSVSAYWQSDLPMELSLFSNKATWLSLADYYEVFKSPNVYLFDSFEHLVRLLETFEWKDDRAVLDTYRKEIRTSWSSVLSKHFSIDL
;
A
#
# COMPACT_ATOMS: atom_id res chain seq x y z
N MET A 1 -42.08 -26.77 1.58
CA MET A 1 -40.96 -26.47 0.69
C MET A 1 -40.48 -27.77 0.07
N SER A 2 -40.49 -27.85 -1.27
CA SER A 2 -40.02 -29.09 -1.93
C SER A 2 -38.49 -29.19 -1.87
N PHE A 3 -37.97 -30.44 -1.82
CA PHE A 3 -36.52 -30.71 -1.85
C PHE A 3 -35.80 -30.04 -3.04
N GLN A 4 -36.50 -29.77 -4.14
CA GLN A 4 -35.98 -29.03 -5.30
C GLN A 4 -35.72 -27.56 -5.03
N ASN A 5 -36.50 -26.90 -4.16
CA ASN A 5 -36.25 -25.51 -3.77
C ASN A 5 -35.08 -25.39 -2.78
N LEU A 6 -34.83 -26.41 -1.96
CA LEU A 6 -33.67 -26.45 -1.08
C LEU A 6 -32.36 -26.69 -1.86
N SER A 7 -32.39 -27.56 -2.88
CA SER A 7 -31.23 -27.80 -3.75
C SER A 7 -30.93 -26.59 -4.65
N GLN A 8 -31.92 -25.82 -5.09
CA GLN A 8 -31.69 -24.57 -5.82
C GLN A 8 -31.19 -23.44 -4.90
N LEU A 9 -31.58 -23.41 -3.62
CA LEU A 9 -31.01 -22.49 -2.63
C LEU A 9 -29.58 -22.88 -2.24
N LEU A 10 -29.26 -24.17 -2.14
CA LEU A 10 -27.92 -24.67 -1.84
C LEU A 10 -26.96 -24.63 -3.04
N MET A 11 -27.48 -24.54 -4.28
CA MET A 11 -26.66 -24.40 -5.49
C MET A 11 -26.39 -22.98 -5.94
N LYS A 12 -26.83 -21.96 -5.24
CA LYS A 12 -26.17 -20.66 -5.33
C LYS A 12 -24.84 -20.76 -4.57
N VAL A 13 -23.87 -21.49 -5.10
CA VAL A 13 -22.45 -21.18 -4.87
C VAL A 13 -22.34 -19.71 -5.22
N GLN A 14 -22.24 -18.89 -4.21
CA GLN A 14 -22.21 -17.43 -4.37
C GLN A 14 -20.97 -17.14 -5.20
N GLN A 15 -21.17 -16.86 -6.49
CA GLN A 15 -20.08 -16.61 -7.42
C GLN A 15 -19.33 -15.37 -6.89
N LYS A 16 -18.04 -15.51 -6.64
CA LYS A 16 -17.22 -14.39 -6.14
C LYS A 16 -17.31 -13.23 -7.12
N PRO A 17 -17.54 -12.00 -6.65
CA PRO A 17 -17.48 -10.84 -7.53
C PRO A 17 -16.11 -10.75 -8.21
N LYS A 18 -16.13 -10.51 -9.53
CA LYS A 18 -14.92 -10.40 -10.36
C LYS A 18 -14.44 -8.96 -10.39
N LEU A 19 -13.24 -8.74 -9.96
CA LEU A 19 -12.62 -7.41 -9.96
C LEU A 19 -11.43 -7.39 -10.92
N PHE A 20 -11.27 -6.28 -11.62
CA PHE A 20 -10.10 -6.03 -12.45
C PHE A 20 -9.20 -4.98 -11.79
N ASN A 21 -7.90 -5.24 -11.80
CA ASN A 21 -6.86 -4.31 -11.34
C ASN A 21 -5.81 -4.10 -12.43
N MET A 22 -5.35 -2.86 -12.57
CA MET A 22 -4.19 -2.48 -13.35
C MET A 22 -3.32 -1.58 -12.47
N ASP A 23 -2.10 -2.02 -12.12
CA ASP A 23 -1.31 -1.41 -11.05
C ASP A 23 0.19 -1.40 -11.37
N LEU A 24 0.89 -0.41 -10.84
CA LEU A 24 2.34 -0.27 -10.89
C LEU A 24 3.03 -0.73 -9.59
N HIS A 25 2.26 -1.06 -8.55
CA HIS A 25 2.80 -1.47 -7.24
C HIS A 25 2.19 -2.78 -6.78
N ILE A 26 2.90 -3.87 -7.05
CA ILE A 26 2.38 -5.23 -6.82
C ILE A 26 1.98 -5.54 -5.38
N SER A 27 2.63 -4.93 -4.39
CA SER A 27 2.34 -5.20 -2.96
C SER A 27 0.96 -4.72 -2.55
N VAL A 28 0.45 -3.62 -3.11
CA VAL A 28 -0.88 -3.08 -2.79
C VAL A 28 -1.98 -4.07 -3.17
N ILE A 29 -1.91 -4.58 -4.41
CA ILE A 29 -2.91 -5.57 -4.87
C ILE A 29 -2.72 -6.93 -4.20
N ALA A 30 -1.48 -7.32 -3.86
CA ALA A 30 -1.23 -8.54 -3.11
C ALA A 30 -1.84 -8.48 -1.71
N ASP A 31 -1.74 -7.33 -1.02
CA ASP A 31 -2.36 -7.11 0.27
C ASP A 31 -3.89 -7.18 0.19
N PHE A 32 -4.50 -6.50 -0.78
CA PHE A 32 -5.95 -6.57 -1.01
C PHE A 32 -6.42 -8.02 -1.25
N LYS A 33 -5.74 -8.77 -2.12
CA LYS A 33 -6.09 -10.18 -2.41
C LYS A 33 -5.98 -11.08 -1.17
N ASN A 34 -5.02 -10.83 -0.30
CA ASN A 34 -4.87 -11.56 0.96
C ASN A 34 -5.95 -11.20 1.99
N LEU A 35 -6.33 -9.91 2.04
CA LEU A 35 -7.35 -9.40 2.96
C LEU A 35 -8.77 -9.78 2.53
N CYS A 36 -9.01 -9.82 1.23
CA CYS A 36 -10.34 -9.96 0.63
C CYS A 36 -10.45 -11.18 -0.31
N PRO A 37 -10.25 -12.42 0.20
CA PRO A 37 -10.23 -13.64 -0.61
C PRO A 37 -11.60 -14.02 -1.20
N GLN A 38 -12.66 -13.34 -0.78
CA GLN A 38 -14.03 -13.49 -1.32
C GLN A 38 -14.20 -12.89 -2.71
N PHE A 39 -13.22 -12.13 -3.22
CA PHE A 39 -13.22 -11.62 -4.59
C PHE A 39 -12.33 -12.48 -5.51
N GLU A 40 -12.73 -12.58 -6.76
CA GLU A 40 -11.88 -13.06 -7.85
C GLU A 40 -11.21 -11.85 -8.51
N VAL A 41 -9.89 -11.68 -8.32
CA VAL A 41 -9.16 -10.51 -8.82
C VAL A 41 -8.28 -10.90 -9.98
N THR A 42 -8.57 -10.36 -11.18
CA THR A 42 -7.68 -10.36 -12.33
C THR A 42 -6.76 -9.15 -12.22
N ASP A 43 -5.46 -9.36 -12.01
CA ASP A 43 -4.48 -8.31 -11.87
C ASP A 43 -3.50 -8.24 -13.06
N VAL A 44 -3.38 -7.06 -13.67
CA VAL A 44 -2.36 -6.71 -14.64
C VAL A 44 -1.30 -5.87 -13.94
N CYS A 45 -0.26 -6.53 -13.44
CA CYS A 45 0.83 -5.85 -12.75
C CYS A 45 1.87 -5.32 -13.74
N MET A 46 1.96 -4.00 -13.83
CA MET A 46 2.95 -3.28 -14.64
C MET A 46 4.23 -2.93 -13.84
N SER A 47 4.33 -3.39 -12.59
CA SER A 47 5.49 -3.13 -11.74
C SER A 47 6.75 -3.81 -12.23
N GLY A 48 7.86 -3.07 -12.27
CA GLY A 48 9.20 -3.63 -12.49
C GLY A 48 9.66 -4.57 -11.36
N HIS A 49 8.93 -4.62 -10.23
CA HIS A 49 9.20 -5.51 -9.09
C HIS A 49 8.28 -6.74 -9.07
N ALA A 50 7.55 -7.03 -10.15
CA ALA A 50 6.66 -8.20 -10.22
C ALA A 50 7.38 -9.54 -9.96
N TRP A 51 8.69 -9.60 -10.24
CA TRP A 51 9.55 -10.76 -9.98
C TRP A 51 9.57 -11.18 -8.50
N VAL A 52 9.37 -10.26 -7.55
CA VAL A 52 9.29 -10.55 -6.11
C VAL A 52 8.18 -11.59 -5.81
N PHE A 53 7.12 -11.57 -6.61
CA PHE A 53 6.02 -12.53 -6.55
C PHE A 53 6.14 -13.64 -7.61
N LYS A 54 7.33 -13.80 -8.22
CA LYS A 54 7.58 -14.76 -9.31
C LYS A 54 6.62 -14.58 -10.50
N LYS A 55 6.24 -13.32 -10.77
CA LYS A 55 5.36 -12.94 -11.88
C LYS A 55 6.12 -12.11 -12.91
N PRO A 56 5.78 -12.21 -14.20
CA PRO A 56 6.29 -11.28 -15.21
C PRO A 56 5.70 -9.89 -15.01
N THR A 57 6.43 -8.86 -15.38
CA THR A 57 5.86 -7.54 -15.63
C THR A 57 4.94 -7.63 -16.83
N MET A 58 3.70 -7.20 -16.67
CA MET A 58 2.69 -7.21 -17.72
C MET A 58 2.60 -5.82 -18.38
N ALA A 59 2.05 -5.79 -19.56
CA ALA A 59 1.76 -4.55 -20.29
C ALA A 59 0.45 -4.70 -21.05
N MET A 60 -0.31 -3.61 -21.13
CA MET A 60 -1.50 -3.52 -21.98
C MET A 60 -1.24 -2.52 -23.10
N GLU A 61 -1.97 -2.65 -24.21
CA GLU A 61 -1.88 -1.66 -25.28
C GLU A 61 -2.36 -0.30 -24.75
N HIS A 62 -1.75 0.78 -25.19
CA HIS A 62 -2.00 2.16 -24.83
C HIS A 62 -1.58 2.55 -23.39
N ILE A 63 -1.86 1.73 -22.37
CA ILE A 63 -1.46 2.00 -20.98
C ILE A 63 -0.52 0.89 -20.52
N ASN A 64 0.74 1.22 -20.31
CA ASN A 64 1.82 0.28 -19.98
C ASN A 64 2.94 1.00 -19.19
N PRO A 65 4.01 0.30 -18.76
CA PRO A 65 5.09 0.88 -17.96
C PRO A 65 5.78 2.09 -18.58
N SER A 66 5.75 2.26 -19.91
CA SER A 66 6.40 3.40 -20.60
C SER A 66 5.45 4.56 -20.85
N THR A 67 4.13 4.36 -20.84
CA THR A 67 3.13 5.36 -21.23
C THR A 67 2.30 5.92 -20.10
N TRP A 68 2.15 5.18 -19.00
CA TRP A 68 1.25 5.53 -17.88
C TRP A 68 1.48 6.94 -17.30
N GLY A 69 2.74 7.42 -17.30
CA GLY A 69 3.12 8.74 -16.80
C GLY A 69 2.59 9.90 -17.64
N HIS A 70 2.10 9.61 -18.85
CA HIS A 70 1.57 10.60 -19.81
C HIS A 70 0.08 10.37 -20.13
N LEU A 71 -0.64 9.71 -19.21
CA LEU A 71 -2.06 9.40 -19.40
C LEU A 71 -2.88 10.65 -19.77
N ASP A 72 -3.63 10.54 -20.88
CA ASP A 72 -4.52 11.59 -21.39
C ASP A 72 -5.85 11.00 -21.87
N GLU A 73 -6.77 11.88 -22.30
CA GLU A 73 -8.12 11.48 -22.76
C GLU A 73 -8.07 10.58 -24.00
N ALA A 74 -7.12 10.81 -24.92
CA ALA A 74 -6.99 10.01 -26.14
C ALA A 74 -6.50 8.59 -25.81
N MET A 75 -5.53 8.45 -24.91
CA MET A 75 -5.06 7.15 -24.41
C MET A 75 -6.17 6.39 -23.67
N ILE A 76 -6.95 7.08 -22.84
CA ILE A 76 -8.10 6.48 -22.15
C ILE A 76 -9.12 5.95 -23.17
N ALA A 77 -9.48 6.77 -24.17
CA ALA A 77 -10.44 6.38 -25.20
C ALA A 77 -9.93 5.17 -26.03
N ALA A 78 -8.67 5.19 -26.45
CA ALA A 78 -8.06 4.10 -27.20
C ALA A 78 -8.00 2.80 -26.38
N PHE A 79 -7.62 2.88 -25.11
CA PHE A 79 -7.61 1.75 -24.19
C PHE A 79 -9.02 1.16 -24.00
N GLN A 80 -10.01 2.03 -23.75
CA GLN A 80 -11.40 1.62 -23.62
C GLN A 80 -11.93 0.96 -24.91
N ALA A 81 -11.64 1.52 -26.08
CA ALA A 81 -12.05 0.93 -27.36
C ALA A 81 -11.44 -0.48 -27.56
N ARG A 82 -10.18 -0.65 -27.15
CA ARG A 82 -9.45 -1.92 -27.30
C ARG A 82 -9.94 -3.03 -26.36
N TYR A 83 -10.36 -2.67 -25.13
CA TYR A 83 -10.63 -3.64 -24.07
C TYR A 83 -12.09 -3.61 -23.56
N ASP A 84 -13.03 -3.00 -24.29
CA ASP A 84 -14.39 -2.77 -23.80
C ASP A 84 -15.12 -4.07 -23.43
N ASP A 85 -15.13 -5.04 -24.35
CA ASP A 85 -15.78 -6.33 -24.13
C ASP A 85 -15.19 -7.06 -22.92
N PHE A 86 -13.87 -7.05 -22.78
CA PHE A 86 -13.17 -7.67 -21.67
C PHE A 86 -13.49 -6.97 -20.33
N LEU A 87 -13.37 -5.65 -20.25
CA LEU A 87 -13.61 -4.90 -19.02
C LEU A 87 -15.08 -4.89 -18.59
N SER A 88 -16.00 -5.03 -19.54
CA SER A 88 -17.43 -5.14 -19.27
C SER A 88 -17.81 -6.41 -18.50
N THR A 89 -16.95 -7.43 -18.48
CA THR A 89 -17.21 -8.70 -17.79
C THR A 89 -17.00 -8.65 -16.27
N PHE A 90 -16.33 -7.62 -15.76
CA PHE A 90 -16.03 -7.48 -14.34
C PHE A 90 -17.16 -6.79 -13.57
N ASP A 91 -17.30 -7.13 -12.29
CA ASP A 91 -18.29 -6.53 -11.39
C ASP A 91 -17.81 -5.23 -10.75
N GLY A 92 -16.51 -4.93 -10.82
CA GLY A 92 -15.89 -3.72 -10.32
C GLY A 92 -14.41 -3.63 -10.64
N PHE A 93 -13.78 -2.54 -10.19
CA PHE A 93 -12.40 -2.22 -10.49
C PHE A 93 -11.62 -1.85 -9.23
N ILE A 94 -10.30 -2.09 -9.25
CA ILE A 94 -9.39 -1.68 -8.19
C ILE A 94 -8.32 -0.79 -8.79
N CYS A 95 -8.08 0.37 -8.17
CA CYS A 95 -6.99 1.28 -8.51
C CYS A 95 -6.17 1.57 -7.25
N GLY A 96 -4.92 1.13 -7.23
CA GLY A 96 -4.01 1.34 -6.10
C GLY A 96 -2.91 2.34 -6.42
N HIS A 97 -2.01 1.99 -7.31
CA HIS A 97 -0.87 2.82 -7.68
C HIS A 97 -0.64 2.81 -9.21
N PRO A 98 -0.95 3.90 -9.91
CA PRO A 98 -1.55 5.16 -9.45
C PRO A 98 -3.09 5.13 -9.47
N ASN A 99 -3.70 5.90 -8.59
CA ASN A 99 -5.15 6.13 -8.61
C ASN A 99 -5.63 6.91 -9.85
N GLY A 100 -4.73 7.58 -10.55
CA GLY A 100 -5.01 8.28 -11.82
C GLY A 100 -5.57 7.40 -12.94
N PHE A 101 -5.60 6.07 -12.77
CA PHE A 101 -6.28 5.15 -13.70
C PHE A 101 -7.81 5.11 -13.51
N ILE A 102 -8.36 5.66 -12.44
CA ILE A 102 -9.81 5.66 -12.18
C ILE A 102 -10.66 6.15 -13.37
N PRO A 103 -10.29 7.22 -14.10
CA PRO A 103 -11.07 7.68 -15.27
C PRO A 103 -11.22 6.63 -16.38
N VAL A 104 -10.31 5.68 -16.49
CA VAL A 104 -10.39 4.56 -17.45
C VAL A 104 -11.66 3.75 -17.23
N PHE A 105 -12.09 3.61 -15.97
CA PHE A 105 -13.16 2.70 -15.54
C PHE A 105 -14.51 3.40 -15.31
N GLU A 106 -14.58 4.75 -15.29
CA GLU A 106 -15.80 5.50 -14.99
C GLU A 106 -16.99 5.12 -15.90
N LYS A 107 -16.73 4.87 -17.20
CA LYS A 107 -17.79 4.57 -18.19
C LYS A 107 -18.58 3.28 -17.87
N TYR A 108 -17.98 2.34 -17.15
CA TYR A 108 -18.62 1.03 -16.89
C TYR A 108 -19.70 1.10 -15.81
N ASN A 109 -19.84 2.20 -15.09
CA ASN A 109 -20.88 2.41 -14.08
C ASN A 109 -20.90 1.30 -13.00
N LYS A 110 -19.73 0.88 -12.56
CA LYS A 110 -19.52 -0.20 -11.56
C LYS A 110 -18.72 0.34 -10.38
N PRO A 111 -18.76 -0.31 -9.21
CA PRO A 111 -17.94 0.09 -8.06
C PRO A 111 -16.44 0.14 -8.40
N ILE A 112 -15.76 1.18 -7.95
CA ILE A 112 -14.31 1.36 -8.07
C ILE A 112 -13.73 1.46 -6.67
N ILE A 113 -12.83 0.54 -6.33
CA ILE A 113 -12.08 0.53 -5.08
C ILE A 113 -10.80 1.32 -5.31
N MET A 114 -10.73 2.52 -4.74
CA MET A 114 -9.54 3.35 -4.71
C MET A 114 -8.73 2.99 -3.46
N ILE A 115 -7.55 2.42 -3.63
CA ILE A 115 -6.59 2.20 -2.53
C ILE A 115 -5.50 3.25 -2.64
N ASN A 116 -5.68 4.36 -1.94
CA ASN A 116 -4.74 5.47 -1.98
C ASN A 116 -3.51 5.14 -1.12
N SER A 117 -2.46 4.67 -1.79
CA SER A 117 -1.18 4.24 -1.20
C SER A 117 -0.02 5.19 -1.52
N CYS A 118 -0.32 6.28 -2.20
CA CYS A 118 0.58 7.37 -2.56
C CYS A 118 -0.26 8.60 -2.90
N ARG A 119 0.38 9.69 -3.32
CA ARG A 119 -0.31 10.90 -3.78
C ARG A 119 -1.40 10.54 -4.80
N TYR A 120 -2.66 10.96 -4.51
CA TYR A 120 -3.79 10.68 -5.40
C TYR A 120 -3.62 11.27 -6.81
N ASP A 121 -2.88 12.39 -6.93
CA ASP A 121 -2.71 13.17 -8.16
C ASP A 121 -1.69 12.59 -9.16
N LEU A 122 -1.10 11.42 -8.85
CA LEU A 122 -0.25 10.70 -9.80
C LEU A 122 -1.07 10.09 -10.95
N PRO A 123 -0.56 10.17 -12.20
CA PRO A 123 0.71 10.72 -12.66
C PRO A 123 0.65 12.21 -13.03
N PHE A 124 -0.51 12.85 -12.93
CA PHE A 124 -0.78 14.17 -13.51
C PHE A 124 0.07 15.29 -12.93
N CYS A 125 0.43 15.17 -11.63
CA CYS A 125 1.34 16.12 -10.98
C CYS A 125 2.76 16.05 -11.56
N TRP A 126 3.25 14.86 -11.93
CA TRP A 126 4.57 14.69 -12.52
C TRP A 126 4.61 15.12 -13.98
N SER A 127 3.59 14.77 -14.75
CA SER A 127 3.47 15.18 -16.15
C SER A 127 3.07 16.66 -16.30
N ARG A 128 2.76 17.36 -15.18
CA ARG A 128 2.22 18.72 -15.15
C ARG A 128 0.98 18.88 -16.03
N ASN A 129 0.21 17.80 -16.19
CA ASN A 129 -1.02 17.80 -16.98
C ASN A 129 -2.19 18.28 -16.11
N THR A 130 -2.27 19.60 -15.93
CA THR A 130 -3.30 20.25 -15.10
C THR A 130 -4.70 19.97 -15.61
N ARG A 131 -4.90 19.89 -16.96
CA ARG A 131 -6.20 19.55 -17.55
C ARG A 131 -6.66 18.16 -17.11
N MET A 132 -5.79 17.16 -17.23
CA MET A 132 -6.13 15.80 -16.81
C MET A 132 -6.33 15.71 -15.29
N LEU A 133 -5.56 16.47 -14.51
CA LEU A 133 -5.77 16.53 -13.06
C LEU A 133 -7.17 17.03 -12.69
N GLU A 134 -7.64 18.10 -13.35
CA GLU A 134 -8.99 18.62 -13.09
C GLU A 134 -10.08 17.66 -13.57
N LEU A 135 -9.92 17.04 -14.74
CA LEU A 135 -10.83 15.98 -15.21
C LEU A 135 -10.89 14.79 -14.24
N TYR A 136 -9.75 14.40 -13.70
CA TYR A 136 -9.65 13.33 -12.72
C TYR A 136 -10.37 13.69 -11.40
N LYS A 137 -10.13 14.90 -10.85
CA LYS A 137 -10.86 15.39 -9.66
C LYS A 137 -12.37 15.40 -9.87
N ALA A 138 -12.80 15.88 -11.05
CA ALA A 138 -14.22 15.87 -11.41
C ALA A 138 -14.79 14.44 -11.52
N CYS A 139 -14.02 13.49 -12.08
CA CYS A 139 -14.37 12.08 -12.13
C CYS A 139 -14.56 11.49 -10.71
N LEU A 140 -13.62 11.73 -9.80
CA LEU A 140 -13.74 11.30 -8.39
C LEU A 140 -15.03 11.84 -7.75
N GLY A 141 -15.33 13.14 -7.96
CA GLY A 141 -16.56 13.77 -7.46
C GLY A 141 -17.82 13.11 -8.02
N ARG A 142 -17.88 12.83 -9.33
CA ARG A 142 -19.04 12.15 -9.96
C ARG A 142 -19.23 10.74 -9.45
N LEU A 143 -18.14 9.97 -9.33
CA LEU A 143 -18.19 8.59 -8.81
C LEU A 143 -18.63 8.56 -7.34
N ALA A 144 -18.11 9.47 -6.51
CA ALA A 144 -18.51 9.60 -5.11
C ALA A 144 -20.01 9.98 -4.97
N ALA A 145 -20.49 10.95 -5.75
CA ALA A 145 -21.89 11.36 -5.75
C ALA A 145 -22.85 10.25 -6.17
N ARG A 146 -22.40 9.33 -7.02
CA ARG A 146 -23.16 8.15 -7.47
C ARG A 146 -23.04 6.95 -6.53
N GLY A 147 -22.23 7.04 -5.46
CA GLY A 147 -21.97 5.94 -4.55
C GLY A 147 -21.16 4.79 -5.18
N LEU A 148 -20.39 5.08 -6.24
CA LEU A 148 -19.58 4.08 -6.96
C LEU A 148 -18.10 4.12 -6.58
N LEU A 149 -17.67 5.08 -5.77
CA LEU A 149 -16.28 5.18 -5.31
C LEU A 149 -16.15 4.68 -3.87
N ILE A 150 -15.37 3.62 -3.69
CA ILE A 150 -14.97 3.10 -2.38
C ILE A 150 -13.55 3.60 -2.11
N ALA A 151 -13.43 4.73 -1.41
CA ALA A 151 -12.17 5.42 -1.23
C ALA A 151 -11.51 5.06 0.12
N VAL A 152 -10.37 4.36 0.04
CA VAL A 152 -9.54 3.95 1.18
C VAL A 152 -8.16 4.58 1.02
N SER A 153 -7.57 5.06 2.13
CA SER A 153 -6.15 5.43 2.20
C SER A 153 -5.43 4.50 3.17
N ASN A 154 -4.30 3.95 2.76
CA ASN A 154 -3.54 3.04 3.62
C ASN A 154 -2.63 3.76 4.62
N ASN A 155 -2.49 5.08 4.52
CA ASN A 155 -1.79 5.91 5.50
C ASN A 155 -2.50 7.26 5.71
N LYS A 156 -2.22 7.89 6.85
CA LYS A 156 -2.85 9.17 7.24
C LYS A 156 -2.41 10.35 6.38
N ALA A 157 -1.17 10.31 5.87
CA ALA A 157 -0.66 11.41 5.06
C ALA A 157 -1.40 11.48 3.71
N ASP A 158 -1.56 10.35 3.02
CA ASP A 158 -2.33 10.29 1.79
C ASP A 158 -3.82 10.60 2.01
N GLN A 159 -4.38 10.18 3.16
CA GLN A 159 -5.73 10.56 3.56
C GLN A 159 -5.88 12.09 3.64
N LEU A 160 -4.98 12.74 4.37
CA LEU A 160 -5.00 14.20 4.55
C LEU A 160 -4.72 14.92 3.22
N TYR A 161 -3.72 14.44 2.46
CA TYR A 161 -3.37 15.01 1.16
C TYR A 161 -4.54 14.98 0.18
N THR A 162 -5.24 13.86 0.10
CA THR A 162 -6.43 13.70 -0.76
C THR A 162 -7.56 14.63 -0.30
N LYS A 163 -7.80 14.71 1.00
CA LYS A 163 -8.83 15.60 1.55
C LYS A 163 -8.56 17.06 1.22
N LEU A 164 -7.33 17.53 1.36
CA LEU A 164 -6.95 18.90 1.08
C LEU A 164 -6.89 19.20 -0.43
N GLY A 165 -6.38 18.25 -1.23
CA GLY A 165 -6.11 18.47 -2.66
C GLY A 165 -7.32 18.33 -3.57
N CYS A 166 -8.33 17.53 -3.21
CA CYS A 166 -9.54 17.34 -4.03
C CYS A 166 -10.85 17.25 -3.22
N GLY A 167 -10.83 17.50 -1.93
CA GLY A 167 -12.02 17.48 -1.06
C GLY A 167 -12.57 16.07 -0.74
N LEU A 168 -11.99 15.01 -1.31
CA LEU A 168 -12.44 13.64 -1.12
C LEU A 168 -12.05 13.12 0.27
N SER A 169 -13.04 12.66 1.02
CA SER A 169 -12.79 11.94 2.29
C SER A 169 -12.60 10.46 2.02
N THR A 170 -11.51 9.89 2.51
CA THR A 170 -11.21 8.47 2.41
C THR A 170 -11.28 7.81 3.79
N THR A 171 -11.56 6.50 3.83
CA THR A 171 -11.45 5.71 5.06
C THR A 171 -9.98 5.31 5.25
N HIS A 172 -9.40 5.60 6.41
CA HIS A 172 -8.05 5.14 6.72
C HIS A 172 -8.08 3.66 7.13
N ILE A 173 -7.46 2.80 6.33
CA ILE A 173 -7.27 1.38 6.63
C ILE A 173 -5.79 1.07 6.33
N PRO A 174 -4.95 0.93 7.37
CA PRO A 174 -3.54 0.58 7.19
C PRO A 174 -3.36 -0.73 6.44
N SER A 175 -2.23 -0.89 5.76
CA SER A 175 -1.86 -2.15 5.11
C SER A 175 -1.61 -3.24 6.16
N LEU A 176 -1.92 -4.49 5.81
CA LEU A 176 -1.58 -5.64 6.64
C LEU A 176 -0.31 -6.35 6.14
N CYS A 177 -0.20 -6.54 4.83
CA CYS A 177 0.94 -7.21 4.15
C CYS A 177 1.27 -8.61 4.67
N ALA A 178 0.26 -9.37 5.09
CA ALA A 178 0.43 -10.73 5.57
C ALA A 178 0.65 -11.77 4.44
N TYR A 179 0.62 -11.33 3.19
CA TYR A 179 0.81 -12.17 1.99
C TYR A 179 2.21 -12.76 1.84
N THR A 180 3.19 -12.23 2.57
CA THR A 180 4.59 -12.69 2.48
C THR A 180 4.81 -14.08 3.01
N GLY A 181 3.98 -14.54 3.96
CA GLY A 181 4.14 -15.81 4.65
C GLY A 181 5.39 -15.91 5.51
N ILE A 182 6.08 -14.79 5.78
CA ILE A 182 7.26 -14.76 6.65
C ILE A 182 6.90 -15.33 8.02
N GLN A 183 7.75 -16.21 8.52
CA GLN A 183 7.73 -16.68 9.90
C GLN A 183 8.96 -16.16 10.64
N TYR A 184 8.76 -15.44 11.73
CA TYR A 184 9.85 -14.99 12.57
C TYR A 184 10.45 -16.18 13.32
N LYS A 185 11.66 -16.57 12.93
CA LYS A 185 12.45 -17.68 13.52
C LYS A 185 13.92 -17.28 13.52
N PRO A 186 14.36 -16.44 14.46
CA PRO A 186 15.72 -15.91 14.48
C PRO A 186 16.76 -17.03 14.61
N ARG A 187 17.74 -17.05 13.71
CA ARG A 187 18.86 -18.00 13.68
C ARG A 187 20.19 -17.28 13.55
N ARG A 188 20.16 -16.05 12.98
CA ARG A 188 21.35 -15.22 12.81
C ARG A 188 21.61 -14.43 14.10
N PRO A 189 22.87 -14.21 14.49
CA PRO A 189 23.20 -13.44 15.70
C PRO A 189 23.02 -11.93 15.52
N THR A 190 22.73 -11.47 14.31
CA THR A 190 22.72 -10.06 13.92
C THR A 190 21.31 -9.52 13.63
N PHE A 191 21.18 -8.20 13.57
CA PHE A 191 20.02 -7.45 13.10
C PHE A 191 20.27 -6.97 11.67
N LEU A 192 19.22 -6.91 10.86
CA LEU A 192 19.31 -6.46 9.47
C LEU A 192 19.01 -4.97 9.35
N CYS A 193 19.96 -4.17 8.86
CA CYS A 193 19.65 -2.83 8.39
C CYS A 193 19.06 -2.93 6.99
N TYR A 194 17.72 -2.80 6.90
CA TYR A 194 16.99 -3.02 5.64
C TYR A 194 17.01 -1.79 4.74
N HIS A 195 16.86 -0.60 5.30
CA HIS A 195 16.96 0.69 4.61
C HIS A 195 17.89 1.63 5.35
N GLY A 196 18.59 2.46 4.58
CA GLY A 196 19.52 3.47 5.09
C GLY A 196 20.95 2.96 5.26
N ASN A 197 21.80 3.86 5.72
CA ASN A 197 23.22 3.60 6.00
C ASN A 197 23.49 3.83 7.48
N LEU A 198 24.12 2.87 8.12
CA LEU A 198 24.59 2.94 9.50
C LEU A 198 26.08 2.66 9.55
N PRO A 199 26.79 3.15 10.59
CA PRO A 199 28.17 2.73 10.85
C PRO A 199 28.28 1.22 10.95
N LYS A 200 29.38 0.65 10.49
CA LYS A 200 29.65 -0.79 10.62
C LYS A 200 29.66 -1.20 12.09
N HIS A 201 28.96 -2.27 12.43
CA HIS A 201 28.89 -2.82 13.77
C HIS A 201 28.72 -4.34 13.72
N PRO A 202 29.36 -5.13 14.62
CA PRO A 202 29.28 -6.60 14.58
C PRO A 202 27.86 -7.18 14.73
N LEU A 203 26.95 -6.45 15.37
CA LEU A 203 25.55 -6.85 15.53
C LEU A 203 24.66 -6.47 14.33
N ILE A 204 25.17 -5.72 13.34
CA ILE A 204 24.39 -5.19 12.23
C ILE A 204 24.88 -5.77 10.92
N THR A 205 23.99 -6.39 10.17
CA THR A 205 24.19 -6.81 8.78
C THR A 205 23.46 -5.81 7.88
N MET A 206 24.14 -5.26 6.88
CA MET A 206 23.50 -4.38 5.90
C MET A 206 22.77 -5.20 4.84
N LYS A 207 21.62 -4.70 4.34
CA LYS A 207 20.87 -5.36 3.25
C LYS A 207 21.74 -5.63 2.02
N SER A 208 22.66 -4.72 1.70
CA SER A 208 23.62 -4.90 0.59
C SER A 208 24.52 -6.12 0.73
N GLU A 209 24.71 -6.62 1.94
CA GLU A 209 25.53 -7.82 2.23
C GLU A 209 24.79 -9.14 1.96
N LEU A 210 23.46 -9.09 1.72
CA LEU A 210 22.65 -10.28 1.42
C LEU A 210 22.78 -10.74 -0.04
N GLY A 211 23.48 -9.97 -0.87
CA GLY A 211 23.45 -10.17 -2.32
C GLY A 211 22.17 -9.64 -2.98
N GLY A 212 22.13 -9.60 -4.30
CA GLY A 212 21.05 -8.93 -5.03
C GLY A 212 19.66 -9.56 -4.92
N GLN A 213 19.55 -10.83 -4.52
CA GLN A 213 18.29 -11.55 -4.36
C GLN A 213 18.30 -12.30 -3.03
N PHE A 214 17.30 -12.03 -2.19
CA PHE A 214 17.00 -12.77 -0.98
C PHE A 214 15.51 -13.09 -0.96
N GLU A 215 15.15 -14.21 -0.35
CA GLU A 215 13.75 -14.59 -0.15
C GLU A 215 13.19 -13.91 1.12
N TRP A 216 11.88 -13.68 1.17
CA TRP A 216 11.24 -13.14 2.37
C TRP A 216 11.51 -13.96 3.63
N SER A 217 11.63 -15.29 3.50
CA SER A 217 12.00 -16.18 4.61
C SER A 217 13.33 -15.84 5.26
N ASP A 218 14.28 -15.27 4.49
CA ASP A 218 15.60 -14.88 5.02
C ASP A 218 15.47 -13.74 6.04
N LEU A 219 14.50 -12.82 5.84
CA LEU A 219 14.27 -11.69 6.72
C LEU A 219 13.89 -12.13 8.13
N GLY A 220 13.05 -13.17 8.23
CA GLY A 220 12.61 -13.74 9.52
C GLY A 220 13.72 -14.47 10.29
N THR A 221 14.90 -14.64 9.71
CA THR A 221 16.05 -15.31 10.38
C THR A 221 16.91 -14.37 11.21
N PHE A 222 16.81 -13.05 11.04
CA PHE A 222 17.52 -12.05 11.82
C PHE A 222 16.85 -11.83 13.18
N LYS A 223 17.59 -11.31 14.15
CA LYS A 223 17.03 -10.94 15.48
C LYS A 223 16.00 -9.81 15.39
N GLY A 224 16.08 -8.97 14.37
CA GLY A 224 15.16 -7.87 14.10
C GLY A 224 15.61 -7.07 12.90
N ILE A 225 14.80 -6.11 12.50
CA ILE A 225 15.07 -5.26 11.34
C ILE A 225 15.15 -3.79 11.76
N ILE A 226 16.22 -3.13 11.33
CA ILE A 226 16.46 -1.70 11.51
C ILE A 226 16.04 -1.00 10.24
N HIS A 227 15.15 -0.02 10.35
CA HIS A 227 14.72 0.84 9.27
C HIS A 227 15.17 2.28 9.52
N ILE A 228 15.94 2.85 8.59
CA ILE A 228 16.06 4.29 8.46
C ILE A 228 15.06 4.70 7.37
N PRO A 229 13.89 5.24 7.74
CA PRO A 229 12.82 5.44 6.77
C PRO A 229 13.18 6.48 5.72
N TYR A 230 12.88 6.17 4.46
CA TYR A 230 12.98 7.12 3.33
C TYR A 230 11.60 7.63 2.91
N GLU A 231 10.54 7.05 3.45
CA GLU A 231 9.13 7.41 3.18
C GLU A 231 8.31 7.31 4.47
N ILE A 232 7.18 8.02 4.54
CA ILE A 232 6.25 8.02 5.70
C ILE A 232 5.56 6.67 5.89
N SER A 233 5.41 5.93 4.80
CA SER A 233 4.80 4.61 4.77
C SER A 233 5.44 3.78 3.66
N THR A 234 5.76 2.54 3.94
CA THR A 234 6.23 1.58 2.94
C THR A 234 5.66 0.21 3.20
N MET A 235 5.31 -0.52 2.15
CA MET A 235 4.77 -1.88 2.27
C MET A 235 5.72 -2.81 3.03
N SER A 236 7.05 -2.67 2.84
CA SER A 236 8.05 -3.50 3.53
C SER A 236 8.02 -3.37 5.05
N MET A 237 7.69 -2.20 5.60
CA MET A 237 7.54 -2.05 7.05
C MET A 237 6.34 -2.86 7.57
N PHE A 238 5.22 -2.86 6.85
CA PHE A 238 4.04 -3.66 7.19
C PHE A 238 4.29 -5.16 7.00
N GLU A 239 5.05 -5.55 5.96
CA GLU A 239 5.47 -6.94 5.74
C GLU A 239 6.24 -7.49 6.94
N HIS A 240 7.19 -6.71 7.46
CA HIS A 240 7.99 -7.10 8.61
C HIS A 240 7.18 -7.06 9.92
N PHE A 241 6.34 -6.03 10.10
CA PHE A 241 5.49 -5.89 11.28
C PHE A 241 4.50 -7.05 11.40
N SER A 242 3.76 -7.35 10.33
CA SER A 242 2.77 -8.43 10.36
C SER A 242 3.37 -9.83 10.49
N ALA A 243 4.66 -9.98 10.18
CA ALA A 243 5.42 -11.20 10.44
C ALA A 243 5.89 -11.34 11.90
N GLY A 244 5.67 -10.32 12.75
CA GLY A 244 6.14 -10.30 14.14
C GLY A 244 7.65 -10.14 14.29
N ILE A 245 8.31 -9.59 13.27
CA ILE A 245 9.75 -9.31 13.33
C ILE A 245 9.96 -8.04 14.18
N PRO A 246 10.86 -8.05 15.19
CA PRO A 246 11.19 -6.85 15.94
C PRO A 246 11.72 -5.72 15.04
N LEU A 247 11.18 -4.51 15.22
CA LEU A 247 11.48 -3.36 14.38
C LEU A 247 12.16 -2.25 15.18
N PHE A 248 13.19 -1.66 14.59
CA PHE A 248 13.96 -0.56 15.17
C PHE A 248 13.90 0.64 14.23
N PHE A 249 13.34 1.75 14.72
CA PHE A 249 13.22 3.01 13.98
C PHE A 249 13.96 4.14 14.69
N PRO A 250 14.52 5.13 13.96
CA PRO A 250 14.97 6.35 14.58
C PRO A 250 13.77 7.10 15.19
N SER A 251 13.96 7.74 16.34
CA SER A 251 12.94 8.59 16.93
C SER A 251 12.63 9.82 16.05
N LYS A 252 11.49 10.47 16.30
CA LYS A 252 11.15 11.72 15.62
C LYS A 252 12.24 12.77 15.77
N LEU A 253 12.85 12.87 16.96
CA LEU A 253 13.93 13.81 17.23
C LEU A 253 15.18 13.50 16.40
N TYR A 254 15.61 12.23 16.36
CA TYR A 254 16.73 11.80 15.53
C TYR A 254 16.47 12.13 14.05
N MET A 255 15.29 11.78 13.54
CA MET A 255 14.92 12.10 12.16
C MET A 255 14.95 13.59 11.88
N LEU A 256 14.45 14.42 12.78
CA LEU A 256 14.46 15.88 12.62
C LEU A 256 15.88 16.45 12.53
N GLN A 257 16.81 15.94 13.32
CA GLN A 257 18.16 16.48 13.46
C GLN A 257 19.14 15.92 12.43
N HIS A 258 19.06 14.63 12.11
CA HIS A 258 20.12 13.91 11.44
C HIS A 258 19.77 13.37 10.04
N VAL A 259 18.50 13.34 9.67
CA VAL A 259 18.08 12.84 8.37
C VAL A 259 17.61 14.00 7.49
N ALA A 260 18.27 14.22 6.36
CA ALA A 260 17.87 15.25 5.42
C ALA A 260 16.53 14.88 4.78
N ILE A 261 15.55 15.80 4.73
CA ILE A 261 14.24 15.57 4.15
C ILE A 261 14.32 15.15 2.69
N ASN A 262 15.33 15.65 1.96
CA ASN A 262 15.55 15.33 0.55
C ASN A 262 15.98 13.87 0.31
N SER A 263 16.47 13.19 1.35
CA SER A 263 16.78 11.76 1.29
C SER A 263 15.62 10.86 1.72
N VAL A 264 14.52 11.46 2.22
CA VAL A 264 13.44 10.74 2.89
C VAL A 264 12.19 10.63 2.03
N SER A 265 11.92 11.53 1.10
CA SER A 265 10.74 11.41 0.24
C SER A 265 10.84 12.26 -1.02
N ALA A 266 10.93 11.59 -2.16
CA ALA A 266 10.84 12.25 -3.46
C ALA A 266 9.39 12.65 -3.81
N TYR A 267 8.38 11.99 -3.25
CA TYR A 267 6.98 12.20 -3.56
C TYR A 267 6.45 13.53 -3.03
N TRP A 268 6.89 13.94 -1.85
CA TRP A 268 6.33 15.08 -1.13
C TRP A 268 7.05 16.39 -1.40
N GLN A 269 8.13 16.36 -2.20
CA GLN A 269 8.99 17.52 -2.43
C GLN A 269 8.81 18.20 -3.77
N SER A 270 8.18 17.54 -4.74
CA SER A 270 8.03 18.08 -6.08
C SER A 270 6.73 18.84 -6.24
N ASP A 271 6.83 20.12 -6.62
CA ASP A 271 5.76 20.96 -7.17
C ASP A 271 4.40 20.85 -6.43
N LEU A 272 4.42 20.95 -5.09
CA LEU A 272 3.19 20.95 -4.31
C LEU A 272 2.42 22.25 -4.55
N PRO A 273 1.11 22.19 -4.80
CA PRO A 273 0.24 23.36 -4.74
C PRO A 273 0.39 24.05 -3.37
N MET A 274 0.16 25.37 -3.34
CA MET A 274 0.35 26.17 -2.12
C MET A 274 -0.47 25.63 -0.92
N GLU A 275 -1.67 25.17 -1.16
CA GLU A 275 -2.58 24.55 -0.17
C GLU A 275 -2.04 23.23 0.41
N LEU A 276 -1.10 22.59 -0.28
CA LEU A 276 -0.46 21.35 0.13
C LEU A 276 0.99 21.54 0.61
N SER A 277 1.46 22.80 0.70
CA SER A 277 2.84 23.13 1.10
C SER A 277 3.21 22.62 2.50
N LEU A 278 2.22 22.38 3.37
CA LEU A 278 2.45 21.79 4.70
C LEU A 278 3.17 20.43 4.63
N PHE A 279 3.04 19.69 3.54
CA PHE A 279 3.70 18.40 3.35
C PHE A 279 5.19 18.50 3.02
N SER A 280 5.68 19.69 2.66
CA SER A 280 7.12 19.96 2.57
C SER A 280 7.79 20.15 3.94
N ASN A 281 6.99 20.32 5.02
CA ASN A 281 7.49 20.46 6.37
C ASN A 281 7.80 19.09 6.98
N LYS A 282 9.06 18.90 7.38
CA LYS A 282 9.56 17.64 7.94
C LYS A 282 8.84 17.21 9.24
N ALA A 283 8.49 18.16 10.11
CA ALA A 283 7.79 17.85 11.35
C ALA A 283 6.36 17.36 11.06
N THR A 284 5.65 17.97 10.10
CA THR A 284 4.35 17.52 9.63
C THR A 284 4.45 16.12 9.06
N TRP A 285 5.43 15.88 8.19
CA TRP A 285 5.70 14.58 7.60
C TRP A 285 5.89 13.50 8.69
N LEU A 286 6.77 13.74 9.67
CA LEU A 286 7.02 12.80 10.76
C LEU A 286 5.81 12.58 11.68
N SER A 287 4.91 13.57 11.81
CA SER A 287 3.69 13.42 12.61
C SER A 287 2.68 12.47 11.97
N LEU A 288 2.78 12.24 10.66
CA LEU A 288 1.87 11.39 9.88
C LEU A 288 2.49 10.03 9.54
N ALA A 289 3.75 9.77 9.93
CA ALA A 289 4.46 8.56 9.58
C ALA A 289 3.92 7.33 10.32
N ASP A 290 3.62 6.26 9.58
CA ASP A 290 2.99 5.04 10.09
C ASP A 290 3.80 4.35 11.18
N TYR A 291 5.13 4.36 11.08
CA TYR A 291 6.01 3.69 12.05
C TYR A 291 5.98 4.30 13.46
N TYR A 292 5.38 5.49 13.63
CA TYR A 292 5.12 6.06 14.96
C TYR A 292 3.67 5.91 15.41
N GLU A 293 2.75 5.74 14.47
CA GLU A 293 1.32 5.81 14.72
C GLU A 293 0.63 4.43 14.69
N VAL A 294 1.06 3.55 13.77
CA VAL A 294 0.37 2.29 13.48
C VAL A 294 0.98 1.12 14.24
N PHE A 295 2.31 1.02 14.30
CA PHE A 295 2.99 -0.17 14.83
C PHE A 295 2.99 -0.21 16.36
N LYS A 296 1.92 -0.71 16.96
CA LYS A 296 1.71 -0.83 18.42
C LYS A 296 2.11 -2.21 18.91
N SER A 297 3.40 -2.53 18.96
CA SER A 297 3.94 -3.78 19.48
C SER A 297 5.05 -3.52 20.50
N PRO A 298 5.21 -4.36 21.54
CA PRO A 298 6.33 -4.28 22.47
C PRO A 298 7.68 -4.58 21.82
N ASN A 299 7.69 -5.06 20.57
CA ASN A 299 8.88 -5.32 19.75
C ASN A 299 9.16 -4.20 18.74
N VAL A 300 8.56 -3.02 18.90
CA VAL A 300 8.89 -1.82 18.13
C VAL A 300 9.69 -0.86 19.01
N TYR A 301 10.92 -0.58 18.62
CA TYR A 301 11.90 0.18 19.39
C TYR A 301 12.25 1.47 18.66
N LEU A 302 12.39 2.56 19.42
CA LEU A 302 12.83 3.85 18.90
C LEU A 302 14.22 4.20 19.48
N PHE A 303 15.14 4.67 18.61
CA PHE A 303 16.47 5.08 19.03
C PHE A 303 16.75 6.56 18.69
N ASP A 304 17.49 7.24 19.58
CA ASP A 304 17.82 8.66 19.49
C ASP A 304 19.24 8.92 18.99
N SER A 305 20.10 7.90 18.95
CA SER A 305 21.45 7.95 18.43
C SER A 305 21.92 6.57 18.00
N PHE A 306 23.05 6.49 17.30
CA PHE A 306 23.65 5.21 16.96
C PHE A 306 24.08 4.42 18.22
N GLU A 307 24.64 5.10 19.22
CA GLU A 307 25.01 4.48 20.50
C GLU A 307 23.79 3.98 21.26
N HIS A 308 22.65 4.70 21.18
CA HIS A 308 21.39 4.22 21.77
C HIS A 308 20.89 2.98 21.02
N LEU A 309 20.95 2.96 19.68
CA LEU A 309 20.62 1.78 18.89
C LEU A 309 21.48 0.58 19.33
N VAL A 310 22.81 0.75 19.41
CA VAL A 310 23.72 -0.33 19.81
C VAL A 310 23.33 -0.91 21.16
N ARG A 311 23.08 -0.07 22.18
CA ARG A 311 22.61 -0.52 23.50
C ARG A 311 21.31 -1.32 23.41
N LEU A 312 20.33 -0.87 22.60
CA LEU A 312 19.08 -1.60 22.39
C LEU A 312 19.33 -2.99 21.76
N LEU A 313 20.27 -3.08 20.80
CA LEU A 313 20.61 -4.36 20.16
C LEU A 313 21.34 -5.32 21.10
N GLU A 314 22.22 -4.80 21.97
CA GLU A 314 22.97 -5.59 22.95
C GLU A 314 22.07 -6.17 24.04
N THR A 315 21.05 -5.41 24.46
CA THR A 315 20.12 -5.79 25.53
C THR A 315 18.79 -6.33 24.99
N PHE A 316 18.71 -6.59 23.69
CA PHE A 316 17.47 -7.02 23.07
C PHE A 316 16.96 -8.35 23.61
N GLU A 317 15.71 -8.34 24.08
CA GLU A 317 14.93 -9.51 24.43
C GLU A 317 13.61 -9.49 23.65
N TRP A 318 13.31 -10.59 22.97
CA TRP A 318 12.05 -10.74 22.27
C TRP A 318 10.88 -10.87 23.25
N LYS A 319 9.78 -10.21 22.95
CA LYS A 319 8.54 -10.26 23.74
C LYS A 319 7.43 -10.90 22.91
N ASP A 320 6.59 -11.71 23.56
CA ASP A 320 5.41 -12.26 22.87
C ASP A 320 4.39 -11.15 22.57
N ASP A 321 4.18 -10.88 21.29
CA ASP A 321 3.24 -9.87 20.79
C ASP A 321 2.13 -10.44 19.93
N ARG A 322 1.95 -11.76 19.91
CA ARG A 322 0.94 -12.44 19.08
C ARG A 322 -0.45 -11.87 19.28
N ALA A 323 -0.87 -11.61 20.50
CA ALA A 323 -2.18 -11.04 20.79
C ALA A 323 -2.37 -9.63 20.18
N VAL A 324 -1.31 -8.82 20.17
CA VAL A 324 -1.32 -7.49 19.55
C VAL A 324 -1.46 -7.61 18.03
N LEU A 325 -0.68 -8.49 17.40
CA LEU A 325 -0.73 -8.73 15.97
C LEU A 325 -2.06 -9.32 15.52
N ASP A 326 -2.65 -10.22 16.30
CA ASP A 326 -3.96 -10.81 16.00
C ASP A 326 -5.08 -9.75 16.12
N THR A 327 -5.00 -8.87 17.10
CA THR A 327 -5.91 -7.72 17.21
C THR A 327 -5.79 -6.82 15.99
N TYR A 328 -4.58 -6.44 15.63
CA TYR A 328 -4.31 -5.63 14.43
C TYR A 328 -4.89 -6.27 13.16
N ARG A 329 -4.62 -7.57 12.93
CA ARG A 329 -5.16 -8.33 11.79
C ARG A 329 -6.69 -8.30 11.74
N LYS A 330 -7.32 -8.50 12.91
CA LYS A 330 -8.78 -8.49 13.04
C LYS A 330 -9.36 -7.11 12.71
N GLU A 331 -8.78 -6.05 13.25
CA GLU A 331 -9.22 -4.68 13.01
C GLU A 331 -9.16 -4.30 11.53
N ILE A 332 -8.05 -4.62 10.84
CA ILE A 332 -7.90 -4.34 9.41
C ILE A 332 -8.94 -5.09 8.58
N ARG A 333 -9.14 -6.39 8.84
CA ARG A 333 -10.15 -7.19 8.13
C ARG A 333 -11.56 -6.67 8.38
N THR A 334 -11.91 -6.34 9.62
CA THR A 334 -13.23 -5.77 9.97
C THR A 334 -13.45 -4.44 9.26
N SER A 335 -12.43 -3.59 9.17
CA SER A 335 -12.52 -2.31 8.46
C SER A 335 -12.78 -2.50 6.97
N TRP A 336 -12.05 -3.42 6.31
CA TRP A 336 -12.30 -3.76 4.91
C TRP A 336 -13.71 -4.33 4.71
N SER A 337 -14.14 -5.27 5.57
CA SER A 337 -15.49 -5.82 5.54
C SER A 337 -16.56 -4.72 5.60
N SER A 338 -16.39 -3.78 6.52
CA SER A 338 -17.34 -2.67 6.71
C SER A 338 -17.46 -1.74 5.50
N VAL A 339 -16.38 -1.49 4.76
CA VAL A 339 -16.45 -0.60 3.59
C VAL A 339 -16.96 -1.33 2.35
N LEU A 340 -16.63 -2.63 2.18
CA LEU A 340 -16.98 -3.40 1.00
C LEU A 340 -18.43 -3.91 1.01
N SER A 341 -18.97 -4.29 2.18
CA SER A 341 -20.34 -4.81 2.31
C SER A 341 -21.44 -3.83 1.89
N LYS A 342 -21.13 -2.54 1.84
CA LYS A 342 -22.06 -1.49 1.37
C LYS A 342 -22.23 -1.48 -0.16
N HIS A 343 -21.31 -2.10 -0.90
CA HIS A 343 -21.23 -2.02 -2.36
C HIS A 343 -21.32 -3.38 -3.04
N PHE A 344 -20.97 -4.44 -2.32
CA PHE A 344 -21.01 -5.81 -2.82
C PHE A 344 -21.84 -6.67 -1.88
N SER A 345 -22.76 -7.47 -2.44
CA SER A 345 -23.55 -8.44 -1.68
C SER A 345 -22.69 -9.67 -1.38
N ILE A 346 -21.79 -9.55 -0.41
CA ILE A 346 -20.85 -10.60 -0.01
C ILE A 346 -21.00 -10.86 1.49
N ASP A 347 -20.95 -12.13 1.89
CA ASP A 347 -20.78 -12.52 3.29
C ASP A 347 -19.29 -12.36 3.66
N LEU A 348 -19.01 -11.45 4.59
CA LEU A 348 -17.66 -11.05 5.00
C LEU A 348 -17.27 -11.65 6.35
#